data_d63059c6e87183e011168549c528e9d3
#
_entry.id   d63059c6e87183e011168549c528e9d3
#
_cell.length_a   1.000
_cell.length_b   1.000
_cell.length_c   1.000
_cell.angle_alpha   90.00
_cell.angle_beta   90.00
_cell.angle_gamma   90.00
#
_symmetry.space_group_name_H-M   'P 1'
#
loop_
_entity.id
_entity.type
_entity.pdbx_description
1 polymer ?
#
loop_
_entity_poly.entity_id
_entity_poly.type
_entity_poly.pdbx_seq_one_letter_code
_entity_poly.pdbx_strand_id
1 'polypeptide(L)'
;MKPSSWLLLLFSLPTKRKTERVAVWRRLKKMGAVQLKTSTYLLPDEPAQYEQFQWLAQQIRDYGGDSTLVRAQEIEGLTRDAVVSLFNTAREAEYADLKKALQNFISRHRKLDAESAAVELERLTKQFRELRQMDFFDSARGHEVAMLLRRAEGPRHARKLRLLDAKQYRGKTWLTRPRPEIDRVGSAWLISKFIDPKAKFVFAPSAQSVPGAIPFDMLDAEFSHHGNSCTFETLAKRFALADKAVARIAEMIHDADLDDAKFQRVECVGIDRVLKGWAKQGLADEEILRQGFECFDALYAFLQRR
;
A
#
# COMPACT_ATOMS: atom_id res chain seq x y z
N MET A 1 9.58 -5.21 -4.05
CA MET A 1 10.99 -5.63 -4.20
C MET A 1 11.86 -4.60 -3.49
N LYS A 2 12.80 -5.00 -2.62
CA LYS A 2 13.79 -4.04 -2.10
C LYS A 2 14.70 -3.69 -3.28
N PRO A 3 14.95 -2.41 -3.60
CA PRO A 3 15.82 -2.04 -4.71
C PRO A 3 17.21 -2.66 -4.51
N SER A 4 17.81 -3.17 -5.59
CA SER A 4 19.15 -3.76 -5.52
C SER A 4 20.24 -2.70 -5.36
N SER A 5 19.95 -1.46 -5.71
CA SER A 5 20.86 -0.31 -5.74
C SER A 5 20.12 1.01 -5.50
N TRP A 6 20.88 2.06 -5.29
CA TRP A 6 20.42 3.41 -4.98
C TRP A 6 20.95 4.41 -6.01
N LEU A 7 20.16 5.41 -6.31
CA LEU A 7 20.58 6.57 -7.08
C LEU A 7 20.90 7.72 -6.13
N LEU A 8 22.09 8.28 -6.23
CA LEU A 8 22.48 9.48 -5.50
C LEU A 8 22.69 10.62 -6.49
N LEU A 9 21.99 11.71 -6.28
CA LEU A 9 22.22 12.98 -6.98
C LEU A 9 22.94 13.93 -6.03
N LEU A 10 24.18 14.24 -6.35
CA LEU A 10 24.99 15.26 -5.70
C LEU A 10 24.98 16.50 -6.58
N PHE A 11 24.74 17.67 -6.02
CA PHE A 11 24.73 18.88 -6.83
C PHE A 11 25.12 20.13 -6.05
N SER A 12 25.55 21.16 -6.79
CA SER A 12 25.71 22.50 -6.26
C SER A 12 25.03 23.51 -7.18
N LEU A 13 24.55 24.59 -6.62
CA LEU A 13 24.01 25.74 -7.36
C LEU A 13 24.62 27.04 -6.85
N PRO A 14 24.94 27.98 -7.75
CA PRO A 14 25.45 29.28 -7.35
C PRO A 14 24.54 30.00 -6.35
N THR A 15 25.12 30.68 -5.37
CA THR A 15 24.37 31.37 -4.29
C THR A 15 23.34 32.38 -4.79
N LYS A 16 23.62 33.00 -5.94
CA LYS A 16 22.73 33.99 -6.58
C LYS A 16 21.43 33.37 -7.19
N ARG A 17 21.41 32.07 -7.39
CA ARG A 17 20.28 31.32 -8.04
C ARG A 17 19.26 30.84 -7.00
N LYS A 18 18.64 31.76 -6.25
CA LYS A 18 17.67 31.41 -5.19
C LYS A 18 16.39 30.75 -5.75
N THR A 19 15.84 31.29 -6.84
CA THR A 19 14.62 30.79 -7.47
C THR A 19 14.82 29.37 -8.04
N GLU A 20 15.93 29.16 -8.73
CA GLU A 20 16.29 27.87 -9.32
C GLU A 20 16.55 26.81 -8.23
N ARG A 21 17.13 27.21 -7.10
CA ARG A 21 17.32 26.33 -5.94
C ARG A 21 15.99 25.84 -5.38
N VAL A 22 14.99 26.72 -5.27
CA VAL A 22 13.63 26.37 -4.85
C VAL A 22 12.96 25.47 -5.89
N ALA A 23 13.16 25.72 -7.19
CA ALA A 23 12.62 24.88 -8.25
C ALA A 23 13.19 23.47 -8.21
N VAL A 24 14.51 23.32 -8.06
CA VAL A 24 15.18 22.02 -7.92
C VAL A 24 14.68 21.29 -6.67
N TRP A 25 14.59 21.97 -5.52
CA TRP A 25 14.07 21.39 -4.29
C TRP A 25 12.61 20.89 -4.44
N ARG A 26 11.73 21.69 -5.05
CA ARG A 26 10.34 21.28 -5.32
C ARG A 26 10.28 20.05 -6.22
N ARG A 27 11.15 19.97 -7.23
CA ARG A 27 11.22 18.85 -8.14
C ARG A 27 11.70 17.58 -7.44
N LEU A 28 12.75 17.67 -6.61
CA LEU A 28 13.22 16.57 -5.75
C LEU A 28 12.11 16.06 -4.82
N LYS A 29 11.38 16.97 -4.18
CA LYS A 29 10.23 16.63 -3.36
C LYS A 29 9.17 15.87 -4.16
N LYS A 30 8.81 16.37 -5.35
CA LYS A 30 7.80 15.75 -6.22
C LYS A 30 8.21 14.37 -6.75
N MET A 31 9.49 14.08 -6.85
CA MET A 31 10.04 12.77 -7.20
C MET A 31 10.05 11.79 -6.02
N GLY A 32 9.76 12.26 -4.81
CA GLY A 32 9.88 11.47 -3.59
C GLY A 32 11.32 11.24 -3.13
N ALA A 33 12.28 12.02 -3.66
CA ALA A 33 13.69 11.92 -3.27
C ALA A 33 13.88 12.33 -1.81
N VAL A 34 14.69 11.57 -1.07
CA VAL A 34 15.04 11.87 0.31
C VAL A 34 16.43 12.47 0.40
N GLN A 35 16.58 13.45 1.27
CA GLN A 35 17.86 14.10 1.49
C GLN A 35 18.74 13.24 2.41
N LEU A 36 19.92 12.86 1.92
CA LEU A 36 20.91 12.12 2.70
C LEU A 36 21.87 13.07 3.42
N LYS A 37 22.37 14.06 2.71
CA LYS A 37 23.27 15.13 3.19
C LYS A 37 22.91 16.44 2.48
N THR A 38 23.52 17.54 2.90
CA THR A 38 23.39 18.82 2.20
C THR A 38 23.70 18.62 0.71
N SER A 39 22.74 18.96 -0.15
CA SER A 39 22.86 18.83 -1.62
C SER A 39 23.08 17.39 -2.15
N THR A 40 22.75 16.38 -1.35
CA THR A 40 22.80 14.97 -1.76
C THR A 40 21.43 14.33 -1.53
N TYR A 41 20.83 13.80 -2.59
CA TYR A 41 19.49 13.20 -2.56
C TYR A 41 19.53 11.78 -3.09
N LEU A 42 18.66 10.95 -2.53
CA LEU A 42 18.51 9.53 -2.83
C LEU A 42 17.17 9.23 -3.50
N LEU A 43 17.21 8.28 -4.45
CA LEU A 43 16.05 7.54 -4.96
C LEU A 43 16.38 6.05 -5.07
N PRO A 44 15.39 5.15 -5.11
CA PRO A 44 15.60 3.77 -5.56
C PRO A 44 16.12 3.76 -7.00
N ASP A 45 17.02 2.82 -7.33
CA ASP A 45 17.54 2.67 -8.70
C ASP A 45 16.56 1.87 -9.55
N GLU A 46 15.57 2.57 -10.05
CA GLU A 46 14.59 2.09 -11.01
C GLU A 46 14.68 2.93 -12.29
N PRO A 47 14.33 2.40 -13.47
CA PRO A 47 14.49 3.13 -14.74
C PRO A 47 13.85 4.51 -14.77
N ALA A 48 12.63 4.63 -14.23
CA ALA A 48 11.90 5.91 -14.20
C ALA A 48 12.57 6.95 -13.28
N GLN A 49 13.06 6.53 -12.10
CA GLN A 49 13.75 7.40 -11.15
C GLN A 49 15.12 7.83 -11.68
N TYR A 50 15.81 6.93 -12.40
CA TYR A 50 17.07 7.25 -13.06
C TYR A 50 16.88 8.32 -14.13
N GLU A 51 15.91 8.17 -15.00
CA GLU A 51 15.58 9.17 -16.03
C GLU A 51 15.21 10.52 -15.41
N GLN A 52 14.41 10.53 -14.35
CA GLN A 52 14.04 11.75 -13.63
C GLN A 52 15.28 12.47 -13.07
N PHE A 53 16.22 11.73 -12.48
CA PHE A 53 17.47 12.33 -11.98
C PHE A 53 18.38 12.81 -13.10
N GLN A 54 18.44 12.14 -14.26
CA GLN A 54 19.19 12.60 -15.42
C GLN A 54 18.68 13.97 -15.93
N TRP A 55 17.35 14.10 -16.06
CA TRP A 55 16.74 15.38 -16.46
C TRP A 55 16.98 16.48 -15.43
N LEU A 56 16.89 16.17 -14.14
CA LEU A 56 17.15 17.15 -13.11
C LEU A 56 18.63 17.55 -13.07
N ALA A 57 19.54 16.61 -13.24
CA ALA A 57 20.97 16.87 -13.32
C ALA A 57 21.32 17.79 -14.51
N GLN A 58 20.70 17.56 -15.67
CA GLN A 58 20.84 18.45 -16.83
C GLN A 58 20.32 19.86 -16.52
N GLN A 59 19.15 19.97 -15.92
CA GLN A 59 18.55 21.25 -15.55
C GLN A 59 19.44 22.04 -14.56
N ILE A 60 20.07 21.34 -13.60
CA ILE A 60 21.02 21.96 -12.65
C ILE A 60 22.23 22.55 -13.40
N ARG A 61 22.77 21.83 -14.39
CA ARG A 61 23.86 22.33 -15.25
C ARG A 61 23.43 23.55 -16.08
N ASP A 62 22.22 23.52 -16.62
CA ASP A 62 21.64 24.65 -17.38
C ASP A 62 21.48 25.92 -16.50
N TYR A 63 21.27 25.73 -15.20
CA TYR A 63 21.27 26.82 -14.22
C TYR A 63 22.67 27.29 -13.80
N GLY A 64 23.72 26.76 -14.42
CA GLY A 64 25.11 27.08 -14.10
C GLY A 64 25.61 26.41 -12.81
N GLY A 65 24.94 25.35 -12.38
CA GLY A 65 25.35 24.50 -11.28
C GLY A 65 26.22 23.32 -11.75
N ASP A 66 26.63 22.51 -10.79
CA ASP A 66 27.32 21.25 -11.04
C ASP A 66 26.45 20.10 -10.48
N SER A 67 26.49 18.93 -11.15
CA SER A 67 25.72 17.76 -10.73
C SER A 67 26.40 16.46 -11.11
N THR A 68 26.44 15.53 -10.16
CA THR A 68 26.94 14.16 -10.33
C THR A 68 25.85 13.17 -9.95
N LEU A 69 25.56 12.22 -10.85
CA LEU A 69 24.65 11.12 -10.60
C LEU A 69 25.44 9.84 -10.40
N VAL A 70 25.22 9.17 -9.25
CA VAL A 70 25.92 7.95 -8.85
C VAL A 70 24.90 6.83 -8.67
N ARG A 71 25.25 5.64 -9.16
CA ARG A 71 24.60 4.39 -8.79
C ARG A 71 25.42 3.67 -7.74
N ALA A 72 24.83 3.37 -6.60
CA ALA A 72 25.50 2.71 -5.49
C ALA A 72 24.72 1.45 -5.08
N GLN A 73 25.39 0.33 -5.02
CA GLN A 73 24.81 -0.90 -4.46
C GLN A 73 24.75 -0.83 -2.94
N GLU A 74 25.74 -0.22 -2.34
CA GLU A 74 25.86 -0.04 -0.89
C GLU A 74 26.31 1.39 -0.58
N ILE A 75 25.88 1.89 0.57
CA ILE A 75 26.32 3.18 1.11
C ILE A 75 27.00 2.87 2.44
N GLU A 76 28.31 3.01 2.50
CA GLU A 76 29.07 2.74 3.71
C GLU A 76 28.56 3.57 4.90
N GLY A 77 28.41 2.94 6.05
CA GLY A 77 27.84 3.57 7.25
C GLY A 77 26.32 3.64 7.29
N LEU A 78 25.60 3.14 6.26
CA LEU A 78 24.14 3.07 6.22
C LEU A 78 23.67 1.67 5.80
N THR A 79 22.96 0.99 6.69
CA THR A 79 22.29 -0.25 6.33
C THR A 79 21.15 0.03 5.34
N ARG A 80 20.79 -0.97 4.54
CA ARG A 80 19.65 -0.86 3.63
C ARG A 80 18.35 -0.49 4.37
N ASP A 81 18.12 -1.08 5.53
CA ASP A 81 16.93 -0.78 6.34
C ASP A 81 16.95 0.65 6.90
N ALA A 82 18.13 1.19 7.21
CA ALA A 82 18.27 2.60 7.58
C ALA A 82 17.90 3.54 6.42
N VAL A 83 18.32 3.21 5.19
CA VAL A 83 17.92 3.99 3.99
C VAL A 83 16.42 3.90 3.75
N VAL A 84 15.82 2.70 3.81
CA VAL A 84 14.36 2.51 3.69
C VAL A 84 13.63 3.32 4.76
N SER A 85 14.15 3.35 6.00
CA SER A 85 13.57 4.14 7.09
C SER A 85 13.56 5.64 6.81
N LEU A 86 14.56 6.18 6.10
CA LEU A 86 14.56 7.60 5.67
C LEU A 86 13.37 7.90 4.75
N PHE A 87 13.11 7.03 3.78
CA PHE A 87 11.95 7.17 2.88
C PHE A 87 10.63 7.08 3.64
N ASN A 88 10.47 6.06 4.47
CA ASN A 88 9.26 5.86 5.25
C ASN A 88 8.99 7.03 6.18
N THR A 89 10.01 7.54 6.89
CA THR A 89 9.87 8.71 7.79
C THR A 89 9.40 9.95 7.02
N ALA A 90 9.96 10.19 5.82
CA ALA A 90 9.53 11.31 4.98
C ALA A 90 8.05 11.17 4.55
N ARG A 91 7.65 9.97 4.14
CA ARG A 91 6.25 9.68 3.74
C ARG A 91 5.28 9.74 4.92
N GLU A 92 5.67 9.22 6.08
CA GLU A 92 4.83 9.27 7.29
C GLU A 92 4.45 10.69 7.71
N ALA A 93 5.38 11.65 7.58
CA ALA A 93 5.09 13.06 7.87
C ALA A 93 4.03 13.63 6.91
N GLU A 94 4.17 13.35 5.60
CA GLU A 94 3.23 13.83 4.57
C GLU A 94 1.86 13.17 4.70
N TYR A 95 1.82 11.86 4.97
CA TYR A 95 0.56 11.16 5.25
C TYR A 95 -0.11 11.62 6.55
N ALA A 96 0.64 12.06 7.57
CA ALA A 96 0.05 12.59 8.79
C ALA A 96 -0.80 13.83 8.54
N ASP A 97 -0.34 14.72 7.67
CA ASP A 97 -1.10 15.93 7.30
C ASP A 97 -2.36 15.57 6.51
N LEU A 98 -2.25 14.64 5.57
CA LEU A 98 -3.40 14.17 4.80
C LEU A 98 -4.40 13.42 5.69
N LYS A 99 -3.93 12.62 6.66
CA LYS A 99 -4.77 11.96 7.67
C LYS A 99 -5.62 12.96 8.44
N LYS A 100 -5.00 14.05 8.94
CA LYS A 100 -5.72 15.12 9.65
C LYS A 100 -6.76 15.79 8.75
N ALA A 101 -6.42 16.08 7.49
CA ALA A 101 -7.34 16.68 6.54
C ALA A 101 -8.56 15.78 6.27
N LEU A 102 -8.35 14.46 6.09
CA LEU A 102 -9.41 13.48 5.91
C LEU A 102 -10.29 13.34 7.16
N GLN A 103 -9.72 13.28 8.35
CA GLN A 103 -10.48 13.24 9.60
C GLN A 103 -11.36 14.47 9.75
N ASN A 104 -10.84 15.67 9.46
CA ASN A 104 -11.59 16.91 9.46
C ASN A 104 -12.71 16.89 8.41
N PHE A 105 -12.44 16.37 7.22
CA PHE A 105 -13.46 16.21 6.19
C PHE A 105 -14.57 15.27 6.66
N ILE A 106 -14.24 14.07 7.17
CA ILE A 106 -15.21 13.09 7.67
C ILE A 106 -16.09 13.66 8.78
N SER A 107 -15.55 14.48 9.68
CA SER A 107 -16.31 15.09 10.78
C SER A 107 -17.31 16.15 10.32
N ARG A 108 -17.03 16.85 9.23
CA ARG A 108 -17.83 17.98 8.74
C ARG A 108 -18.60 17.73 7.44
N HIS A 109 -18.30 16.66 6.68
CA HIS A 109 -18.89 16.44 5.35
C HIS A 109 -20.42 16.37 5.34
N ARG A 110 -21.06 15.95 6.46
CA ARG A 110 -22.52 15.97 6.61
C ARG A 110 -23.15 17.38 6.62
N LYS A 111 -22.33 18.40 6.89
CA LYS A 111 -22.73 19.81 6.94
C LYS A 111 -22.44 20.56 5.63
N LEU A 112 -21.71 19.92 4.72
CA LEU A 112 -21.38 20.46 3.40
C LEU A 112 -22.49 20.10 2.41
N ASP A 113 -22.72 20.96 1.43
CA ASP A 113 -23.50 20.58 0.25
C ASP A 113 -22.76 19.48 -0.55
N ALA A 114 -23.53 18.76 -1.39
CA ALA A 114 -23.01 17.60 -2.10
C ALA A 114 -21.87 17.94 -3.09
N GLU A 115 -21.92 19.12 -3.69
CA GLU A 115 -20.93 19.58 -4.68
C GLU A 115 -19.60 19.95 -4.00
N SER A 116 -19.65 20.77 -2.95
CA SER A 116 -18.47 21.12 -2.15
C SER A 116 -17.80 19.90 -1.51
N ALA A 117 -18.59 18.95 -1.01
CA ALA A 117 -18.07 17.72 -0.47
C ALA A 117 -17.36 16.86 -1.54
N ALA A 118 -17.93 16.77 -2.75
CA ALA A 118 -17.32 16.02 -3.85
C ALA A 118 -15.99 16.65 -4.31
N VAL A 119 -15.93 17.96 -4.47
CA VAL A 119 -14.72 18.69 -4.85
C VAL A 119 -13.60 18.53 -3.80
N GLU A 120 -13.93 18.63 -2.52
CA GLU A 120 -12.94 18.46 -1.45
C GLU A 120 -12.43 17.02 -1.39
N LEU A 121 -13.30 16.03 -1.51
CA LEU A 121 -12.94 14.63 -1.54
C LEU A 121 -12.03 14.29 -2.73
N GLU A 122 -12.37 14.80 -3.93
CA GLU A 122 -11.53 14.63 -5.13
C GLU A 122 -10.13 15.22 -4.93
N ARG A 123 -10.02 16.41 -4.31
CA ARG A 123 -8.74 17.02 -3.96
C ARG A 123 -7.91 16.15 -3.02
N LEU A 124 -8.52 15.59 -1.96
CA LEU A 124 -7.85 14.71 -0.99
C LEU A 124 -7.43 13.39 -1.65
N THR A 125 -8.27 12.84 -2.51
CA THR A 125 -7.99 11.64 -3.30
C THR A 125 -6.79 11.86 -4.23
N LYS A 126 -6.74 13.00 -4.91
CA LYS A 126 -5.60 13.37 -5.76
C LYS A 126 -4.30 13.48 -4.95
N GLN A 127 -4.34 14.17 -3.80
CA GLN A 127 -3.17 14.25 -2.91
C GLN A 127 -2.69 12.86 -2.45
N PHE A 128 -3.60 11.97 -2.12
CA PHE A 128 -3.26 10.60 -1.76
C PHE A 128 -2.57 9.86 -2.90
N ARG A 129 -3.10 9.94 -4.13
CA ARG A 129 -2.49 9.30 -5.31
C ARG A 129 -1.07 9.83 -5.57
N GLU A 130 -0.86 11.13 -5.45
CA GLU A 130 0.46 11.75 -5.61
C GLU A 130 1.45 11.24 -4.55
N LEU A 131 1.03 11.15 -3.28
CA LEU A 131 1.87 10.60 -2.20
C LEU A 131 2.19 9.11 -2.42
N ARG A 132 1.22 8.32 -2.88
CA ARG A 132 1.42 6.89 -3.18
C ARG A 132 2.45 6.64 -4.27
N GLN A 133 2.54 7.50 -5.28
CA GLN A 133 3.57 7.39 -6.34
C GLN A 133 5.00 7.55 -5.80
N MET A 134 5.15 8.24 -4.66
CA MET A 134 6.42 8.50 -4.00
C MET A 134 6.69 7.57 -2.80
N ASP A 135 5.74 6.70 -2.48
CA ASP A 135 5.83 5.75 -1.38
C ASP A 135 6.40 4.42 -1.86
N PHE A 136 7.71 4.41 -2.13
CA PHE A 136 8.43 3.28 -2.71
C PHE A 136 8.48 2.03 -1.82
N PHE A 137 8.23 2.19 -0.53
CA PHE A 137 8.39 1.14 0.47
C PHE A 137 7.13 0.85 1.27
N ASP A 138 5.98 1.31 0.76
CA ASP A 138 4.65 0.98 1.28
C ASP A 138 4.51 1.26 2.78
N SER A 139 4.62 2.54 3.14
CA SER A 139 4.58 2.98 4.53
C SER A 139 3.28 2.61 5.23
N ALA A 140 3.35 2.23 6.50
CA ALA A 140 2.17 1.84 7.29
C ALA A 140 1.10 2.94 7.33
N ARG A 141 1.51 4.21 7.42
CA ARG A 141 0.56 5.33 7.45
C ARG A 141 -0.15 5.56 6.12
N GLY A 142 0.45 5.17 4.99
CA GLY A 142 -0.22 5.17 3.69
C GLY A 142 -1.46 4.28 3.68
N HIS A 143 -1.41 3.14 4.37
CA HIS A 143 -2.57 2.24 4.53
C HIS A 143 -3.66 2.88 5.38
N GLU A 144 -3.31 3.50 6.52
CA GLU A 144 -4.28 4.19 7.38
C GLU A 144 -5.04 5.28 6.61
N VAL A 145 -4.31 6.05 5.80
CA VAL A 145 -4.90 7.13 4.97
C VAL A 145 -5.80 6.57 3.88
N ALA A 146 -5.40 5.46 3.23
CA ALA A 146 -6.24 4.78 2.24
C ALA A 146 -7.59 4.33 2.84
N MET A 147 -7.56 3.82 4.06
CA MET A 147 -8.76 3.43 4.81
C MET A 147 -9.67 4.62 5.12
N LEU A 148 -9.10 5.72 5.62
CA LEU A 148 -9.86 6.94 5.88
C LEU A 148 -10.49 7.51 4.61
N LEU A 149 -9.77 7.46 3.48
CA LEU A 149 -10.28 7.92 2.19
C LEU A 149 -11.52 7.11 1.77
N ARG A 150 -11.44 5.79 1.85
CA ARG A 150 -12.59 4.91 1.57
C ARG A 150 -13.77 5.17 2.48
N ARG A 151 -13.52 5.44 3.77
CA ARG A 151 -14.57 5.83 4.72
C ARG A 151 -15.19 7.18 4.36
N ALA A 152 -14.39 8.10 3.84
CA ALA A 152 -14.87 9.40 3.37
C ALA A 152 -15.75 9.33 2.12
N GLU A 153 -15.47 8.38 1.21
CA GLU A 153 -16.26 8.11 0.01
C GLU A 153 -17.69 7.64 0.34
N GLY A 154 -17.90 7.08 1.53
CA GLY A 154 -19.20 6.66 2.04
C GLY A 154 -19.89 5.58 1.20
N PRO A 155 -21.10 5.12 1.61
CA PRO A 155 -21.82 4.06 0.91
C PRO A 155 -22.36 4.45 -0.49
N ARG A 156 -22.32 5.73 -0.88
CA ARG A 156 -22.80 6.18 -2.20
C ARG A 156 -21.97 5.66 -3.38
N HIS A 157 -20.71 5.27 -3.16
CA HIS A 157 -19.86 4.62 -4.16
C HIS A 157 -19.78 3.10 -3.99
N ALA A 158 -20.59 2.51 -3.11
CA ALA A 158 -20.84 1.08 -3.14
C ALA A 158 -21.57 0.76 -4.47
N ARG A 159 -20.81 0.68 -5.57
CA ARG A 159 -21.24 0.02 -6.79
C ARG A 159 -21.90 -1.28 -6.35
N LYS A 160 -23.20 -1.48 -6.67
CA LYS A 160 -23.90 -2.73 -6.40
C LYS A 160 -22.94 -3.87 -6.72
N LEU A 161 -22.42 -4.55 -5.69
CA LEU A 161 -21.41 -5.59 -5.87
C LEU A 161 -21.99 -6.65 -6.81
N ARG A 162 -21.51 -6.70 -8.05
CA ARG A 162 -21.95 -7.70 -9.01
C ARG A 162 -21.44 -9.05 -8.51
N LEU A 163 -22.34 -9.99 -8.32
CA LEU A 163 -21.98 -11.36 -7.98
C LEU A 163 -21.16 -11.98 -9.12
N LEU A 164 -20.16 -12.76 -8.76
CA LEU A 164 -19.21 -13.38 -9.67
C LEU A 164 -19.33 -14.90 -9.61
N ASP A 165 -19.14 -15.56 -10.74
CA ASP A 165 -19.07 -17.01 -10.82
C ASP A 165 -17.61 -17.46 -10.59
N ALA A 166 -17.35 -18.19 -9.51
CA ALA A 166 -16.03 -18.73 -9.16
C ALA A 166 -15.42 -19.62 -10.27
N LYS A 167 -16.25 -20.22 -11.14
CA LYS A 167 -15.76 -21.05 -12.25
C LYS A 167 -14.89 -20.26 -13.22
N GLN A 168 -15.14 -18.95 -13.38
CA GLN A 168 -14.37 -18.06 -14.28
C GLN A 168 -13.00 -17.69 -13.72
N TYR A 169 -12.77 -17.92 -12.42
CA TYR A 169 -11.57 -17.57 -11.69
C TYR A 169 -10.64 -18.77 -11.41
N ARG A 170 -10.96 -19.95 -11.93
CA ARG A 170 -10.17 -21.16 -11.67
C ARG A 170 -8.83 -21.18 -12.41
N GLY A 171 -7.78 -21.61 -11.73
CA GLY A 171 -6.42 -21.77 -12.27
C GLY A 171 -5.74 -20.44 -12.58
N LYS A 172 -6.14 -19.37 -11.91
CA LYS A 172 -5.60 -18.02 -12.13
C LYS A 172 -4.35 -17.76 -11.29
N THR A 173 -3.58 -16.79 -11.74
CA THR A 173 -2.53 -16.17 -10.93
C THR A 173 -3.12 -14.99 -10.18
N TRP A 174 -2.97 -14.98 -8.86
CA TRP A 174 -3.45 -13.94 -7.96
C TRP A 174 -2.26 -13.14 -7.42
N LEU A 175 -2.37 -11.83 -7.47
CA LEU A 175 -1.30 -10.91 -7.11
C LEU A 175 -1.66 -10.12 -5.86
N THR A 176 -0.74 -10.06 -4.90
CA THR A 176 -0.85 -9.15 -3.77
C THR A 176 0.51 -8.56 -3.42
N ARG A 177 0.54 -7.66 -2.42
CA ARG A 177 1.78 -7.03 -1.98
C ARG A 177 2.63 -8.00 -1.16
N PRO A 178 3.97 -7.85 -1.18
CA PRO A 178 4.88 -8.56 -0.28
C PRO A 178 4.53 -8.33 1.19
N ARG A 179 5.02 -9.22 2.05
CA ARG A 179 4.78 -9.21 3.50
C ARG A 179 3.29 -9.28 3.83
N PRO A 180 2.61 -10.38 3.48
CA PRO A 180 1.17 -10.50 3.68
C PRO A 180 0.82 -10.51 5.18
N GLU A 181 -0.15 -9.67 5.52
CA GLU A 181 -0.74 -9.54 6.85
C GLU A 181 -2.12 -10.22 6.89
N ILE A 182 -2.87 -10.06 7.96
CA ILE A 182 -4.06 -10.86 8.27
C ILE A 182 -5.11 -10.87 7.15
N ASP A 183 -5.50 -9.72 6.57
CA ASP A 183 -6.50 -9.68 5.52
C ASP A 183 -5.99 -10.31 4.21
N ARG A 184 -4.71 -10.11 3.86
CA ARG A 184 -4.09 -10.73 2.69
C ARG A 184 -3.98 -12.24 2.80
N VAL A 185 -3.54 -12.74 3.94
CA VAL A 185 -3.41 -14.18 4.18
C VAL A 185 -4.80 -14.83 4.23
N GLY A 186 -5.73 -14.23 4.95
CA GLY A 186 -7.12 -14.70 5.02
C GLY A 186 -7.80 -14.68 3.64
N SER A 187 -7.62 -13.59 2.88
CA SER A 187 -8.15 -13.47 1.51
C SER A 187 -7.55 -14.51 0.57
N ALA A 188 -6.24 -14.77 0.62
CA ALA A 188 -5.60 -15.81 -0.16
C ALA A 188 -6.10 -17.21 0.22
N TRP A 189 -6.29 -17.48 1.52
CA TRP A 189 -6.90 -18.72 2.00
C TRP A 189 -8.34 -18.88 1.48
N LEU A 190 -9.16 -17.83 1.55
CA LEU A 190 -10.53 -17.85 1.04
C LEU A 190 -10.55 -18.14 -0.47
N ILE A 191 -9.67 -17.51 -1.23
CA ILE A 191 -9.51 -17.75 -2.66
C ILE A 191 -9.16 -19.20 -2.90
N SER A 192 -8.13 -19.73 -2.26
CA SER A 192 -7.66 -21.11 -2.45
C SER A 192 -8.72 -22.16 -2.08
N LYS A 193 -9.47 -21.91 -1.01
CA LYS A 193 -10.42 -22.89 -0.49
C LYS A 193 -11.77 -22.90 -1.22
N PHE A 194 -12.28 -21.74 -1.59
CA PHE A 194 -13.68 -21.58 -2.06
C PHE A 194 -13.82 -21.06 -3.48
N ILE A 195 -12.83 -20.35 -4.01
CA ILE A 195 -12.94 -19.65 -5.30
C ILE A 195 -12.09 -20.37 -6.37
N ASP A 196 -10.80 -20.53 -6.10
CA ASP A 196 -9.82 -21.09 -7.03
C ASP A 196 -8.89 -22.11 -6.34
N PRO A 197 -9.27 -23.39 -6.27
CA PRO A 197 -8.42 -24.43 -5.66
C PRO A 197 -7.08 -24.66 -6.35
N LYS A 198 -6.87 -24.07 -7.54
CA LYS A 198 -5.61 -24.12 -8.29
C LYS A 198 -4.94 -22.75 -8.38
N ALA A 199 -5.30 -21.82 -7.48
CA ALA A 199 -4.73 -20.48 -7.41
C ALA A 199 -3.20 -20.53 -7.28
N LYS A 200 -2.52 -19.67 -8.03
CA LYS A 200 -1.10 -19.38 -7.88
C LYS A 200 -0.98 -17.98 -7.31
N PHE A 201 -0.25 -17.82 -6.22
CA PHE A 201 -0.04 -16.52 -5.59
C PHE A 201 1.33 -15.96 -5.98
N VAL A 202 1.37 -14.67 -6.30
CA VAL A 202 2.59 -13.93 -6.62
C VAL A 202 2.57 -12.61 -5.85
N PHE A 203 3.76 -12.09 -5.55
CA PHE A 203 3.93 -10.91 -4.72
C PHE A 203 4.67 -9.82 -5.48
N ALA A 204 4.05 -8.64 -5.58
CA ALA A 204 4.70 -7.48 -6.18
C ALA A 204 4.12 -6.17 -5.62
N PRO A 205 4.85 -5.05 -5.71
CA PRO A 205 4.46 -3.79 -5.08
C PRO A 205 3.27 -3.09 -5.74
N SER A 206 2.97 -3.39 -7.00
CA SER A 206 1.85 -2.76 -7.72
C SER A 206 1.04 -3.77 -8.54
N ALA A 207 -0.23 -3.45 -8.78
CA ALA A 207 -1.16 -4.28 -9.56
C ALA A 207 -0.69 -4.48 -11.02
N GLN A 208 0.10 -3.57 -11.57
CA GLN A 208 0.62 -3.61 -12.93
C GLN A 208 1.91 -4.44 -13.06
N SER A 209 2.52 -4.86 -11.95
CA SER A 209 3.82 -5.54 -11.96
C SER A 209 3.80 -6.92 -12.61
N VAL A 210 2.64 -7.58 -12.67
CA VAL A 210 2.48 -8.92 -13.25
C VAL A 210 1.30 -8.92 -14.22
N PRO A 211 1.53 -8.76 -15.54
CA PRO A 211 0.47 -8.76 -16.52
C PRO A 211 -0.39 -10.05 -16.48
N GLY A 212 -1.70 -9.89 -16.50
CA GLY A 212 -2.64 -11.00 -16.49
C GLY A 212 -2.91 -11.65 -15.11
N ALA A 213 -2.22 -11.24 -14.07
CA ALA A 213 -2.55 -11.64 -12.70
C ALA A 213 -3.76 -10.84 -12.19
N ILE A 214 -4.55 -11.46 -11.30
CA ILE A 214 -5.70 -10.83 -10.66
C ILE A 214 -5.23 -10.20 -9.34
N PRO A 215 -5.22 -8.87 -9.22
CA PRO A 215 -4.79 -8.21 -8.01
C PRO A 215 -5.87 -8.30 -6.91
N PHE A 216 -5.46 -8.58 -5.66
CA PHE A 216 -6.31 -8.54 -4.48
C PHE A 216 -5.58 -7.87 -3.30
N ASP A 217 -6.33 -7.23 -2.44
CA ASP A 217 -5.84 -6.40 -1.32
C ASP A 217 -4.73 -5.42 -1.75
N MET A 218 -4.96 -4.80 -2.89
CA MET A 218 -4.10 -3.76 -3.45
C MET A 218 -4.92 -2.53 -3.78
N LEU A 219 -4.26 -1.38 -3.81
CA LEU A 219 -4.91 -0.14 -4.21
C LEU A 219 -5.39 -0.23 -5.67
N ASP A 220 -6.58 0.29 -5.94
CA ASP A 220 -7.25 0.27 -7.24
C ASP A 220 -7.55 -1.14 -7.80
N ALA A 221 -7.41 -2.18 -6.98
CA ALA A 221 -7.80 -3.53 -7.37
C ALA A 221 -9.32 -3.74 -7.24
N GLU A 222 -9.88 -4.55 -8.13
CA GLU A 222 -11.29 -4.96 -8.07
C GLU A 222 -11.62 -5.71 -6.76
N PHE A 223 -10.70 -6.57 -6.32
CA PHE A 223 -10.77 -7.29 -5.06
C PHE A 223 -9.93 -6.58 -4.00
N SER A 224 -10.47 -5.53 -3.44
CA SER A 224 -9.87 -4.73 -2.39
C SER A 224 -10.93 -4.37 -1.35
N HIS A 225 -10.56 -3.57 -0.39
CA HIS A 225 -11.54 -3.01 0.55
C HIS A 225 -12.63 -2.21 -0.18
N HIS A 226 -13.90 -2.39 0.19
CA HIS A 226 -15.02 -1.61 -0.33
C HIS A 226 -15.87 -1.04 0.80
N GLY A 227 -15.94 0.28 0.88
CA GLY A 227 -16.61 0.98 1.99
C GLY A 227 -15.98 0.60 3.34
N ASN A 228 -16.78 0.06 4.24
CA ASN A 228 -16.33 -0.42 5.56
C ASN A 228 -16.06 -1.94 5.58
N SER A 229 -15.78 -2.56 4.46
CA SER A 229 -15.48 -3.99 4.38
C SER A 229 -14.02 -4.20 4.02
N CYS A 230 -13.34 -5.10 4.72
CA CYS A 230 -12.01 -5.56 4.35
C CYS A 230 -12.04 -6.40 3.05
N THR A 231 -10.87 -6.74 2.51
CA THR A 231 -10.78 -7.50 1.25
C THR A 231 -11.41 -8.89 1.37
N PHE A 232 -11.22 -9.56 2.50
CA PHE A 232 -11.87 -10.85 2.79
C PHE A 232 -13.39 -10.75 2.70
N GLU A 233 -14.01 -9.77 3.38
CA GLU A 233 -15.47 -9.54 3.31
C GLU A 233 -15.93 -9.22 1.89
N THR A 234 -15.15 -8.46 1.15
CA THR A 234 -15.44 -8.10 -0.25
C THR A 234 -15.45 -9.34 -1.13
N LEU A 235 -14.45 -10.20 -1.02
CA LEU A 235 -14.39 -11.48 -1.74
C LEU A 235 -15.58 -12.39 -1.36
N ALA A 236 -15.83 -12.58 -0.06
CA ALA A 236 -16.93 -13.42 0.40
C ALA A 236 -18.29 -12.96 -0.17
N LYS A 237 -18.54 -11.65 -0.19
CA LYS A 237 -19.75 -11.03 -0.77
C LYS A 237 -19.81 -11.17 -2.29
N ARG A 238 -18.69 -10.92 -2.99
CA ARG A 238 -18.63 -10.97 -4.46
C ARG A 238 -18.88 -12.37 -5.00
N PHE A 239 -18.40 -13.39 -4.32
CA PHE A 239 -18.59 -14.81 -4.70
C PHE A 239 -19.77 -15.49 -3.98
N ALA A 240 -20.62 -14.72 -3.31
CA ALA A 240 -21.82 -15.19 -2.60
C ALA A 240 -21.55 -16.40 -1.68
N LEU A 241 -20.46 -16.35 -0.92
CA LEU A 241 -20.09 -17.44 0.00
C LEU A 241 -20.99 -17.41 1.24
N ALA A 242 -21.99 -18.29 1.27
CA ALA A 242 -23.00 -18.37 2.32
C ALA A 242 -22.60 -19.37 3.44
N ASP A 243 -21.33 -19.34 3.88
CA ASP A 243 -20.81 -20.20 4.94
C ASP A 243 -20.72 -19.43 6.26
N LYS A 244 -21.31 -20.00 7.34
CA LYS A 244 -21.34 -19.34 8.67
C LYS A 244 -19.95 -19.20 9.30
N ALA A 245 -19.06 -20.19 9.10
CA ALA A 245 -17.70 -20.11 9.63
C ALA A 245 -16.90 -19.05 8.86
N VAL A 246 -17.07 -18.96 7.54
CA VAL A 246 -16.48 -17.88 6.72
C VAL A 246 -16.96 -16.52 7.19
N ALA A 247 -18.27 -16.36 7.46
CA ALA A 247 -18.82 -15.09 7.96
C ALA A 247 -18.19 -14.69 9.32
N ARG A 248 -17.98 -15.67 10.22
CA ARG A 248 -17.31 -15.44 11.50
C ARG A 248 -15.84 -15.04 11.33
N ILE A 249 -15.12 -15.73 10.44
CA ILE A 249 -13.73 -15.38 10.12
C ILE A 249 -13.64 -13.97 9.52
N ALA A 250 -14.61 -13.58 8.69
CA ALA A 250 -14.69 -12.24 8.13
C ALA A 250 -14.82 -11.17 9.23
N GLU A 251 -15.64 -11.38 10.27
CA GLU A 251 -15.74 -10.48 11.42
C GLU A 251 -14.40 -10.36 12.19
N MET A 252 -13.71 -11.48 12.39
CA MET A 252 -12.43 -11.55 13.11
C MET A 252 -11.30 -10.85 12.34
N ILE A 253 -11.24 -11.05 11.02
CA ILE A 253 -10.26 -10.39 10.15
C ILE A 253 -10.56 -8.89 10.10
N HIS A 254 -11.83 -8.51 9.98
CA HIS A 254 -12.26 -7.12 9.95
C HIS A 254 -11.71 -6.35 11.16
N ASP A 255 -11.97 -6.83 12.38
CA ASP A 255 -11.54 -6.13 13.58
C ASP A 255 -10.02 -6.11 13.75
N ALA A 256 -9.31 -7.15 13.27
CA ALA A 256 -7.85 -7.20 13.31
C ALA A 256 -7.17 -6.30 12.28
N ASP A 257 -7.78 -6.10 11.10
CA ASP A 257 -7.23 -5.32 10.00
C ASP A 257 -7.63 -3.83 10.08
N LEU A 258 -8.89 -3.56 10.42
CA LEU A 258 -9.44 -2.21 10.43
C LEU A 258 -9.32 -1.49 11.79
N ASP A 259 -9.03 -2.22 12.85
CA ASP A 259 -8.86 -1.72 14.23
C ASP A 259 -10.01 -0.79 14.69
N ASP A 260 -11.24 -1.10 14.24
CA ASP A 260 -12.45 -0.31 14.53
C ASP A 260 -13.37 -0.99 15.57
N ALA A 261 -13.00 -2.18 16.01
CA ALA A 261 -13.72 -3.00 16.98
C ALA A 261 -15.22 -3.20 16.68
N LYS A 262 -15.58 -3.19 15.40
CA LYS A 262 -16.97 -3.23 14.92
C LYS A 262 -17.72 -4.48 15.38
N PHE A 263 -17.04 -5.63 15.38
CA PHE A 263 -17.60 -6.92 15.78
C PHE A 263 -17.13 -7.39 17.15
N GLN A 264 -16.20 -6.66 17.77
CA GLN A 264 -15.56 -6.96 19.08
C GLN A 264 -14.90 -8.34 19.09
N ARG A 265 -14.19 -8.68 17.99
CA ARG A 265 -13.47 -9.94 17.81
C ARG A 265 -11.97 -9.74 18.06
N VAL A 266 -11.39 -10.60 18.87
CA VAL A 266 -9.97 -10.52 19.24
C VAL A 266 -9.13 -11.67 18.70
N GLU A 267 -9.75 -12.70 18.16
CA GLU A 267 -9.10 -13.94 17.78
C GLU A 267 -8.02 -13.73 16.71
N CYS A 268 -8.33 -12.98 15.65
CA CYS A 268 -7.38 -12.72 14.56
C CYS A 268 -6.30 -11.70 14.89
N VAL A 269 -6.45 -10.91 15.97
CA VAL A 269 -5.37 -10.02 16.45
C VAL A 269 -4.13 -10.81 16.84
N GLY A 270 -4.30 -11.98 17.46
CA GLY A 270 -3.19 -12.88 17.78
C GLY A 270 -2.53 -13.46 16.54
N ILE A 271 -3.32 -13.92 15.57
CA ILE A 271 -2.82 -14.45 14.28
C ILE A 271 -2.06 -13.37 13.53
N ASP A 272 -2.59 -12.15 13.45
CA ASP A 272 -1.93 -11.03 12.77
C ASP A 272 -0.53 -10.74 13.37
N ARG A 273 -0.41 -10.77 14.70
CA ARG A 273 0.89 -10.60 15.37
C ARG A 273 1.88 -11.72 15.02
N VAL A 274 1.41 -12.95 14.87
CA VAL A 274 2.24 -14.09 14.46
C VAL A 274 2.70 -13.90 13.01
N LEU A 275 1.80 -13.54 12.09
CA LEU A 275 2.13 -13.29 10.68
C LEU A 275 3.18 -12.16 10.55
N LYS A 276 2.99 -11.06 11.26
CA LYS A 276 3.96 -9.95 11.33
C LYS A 276 5.30 -10.40 11.95
N GLY A 277 5.26 -11.32 12.90
CA GLY A 277 6.44 -11.93 13.50
C GLY A 277 7.24 -12.74 12.48
N TRP A 278 6.60 -13.61 11.71
CA TRP A 278 7.25 -14.37 10.64
C TRP A 278 7.87 -13.47 9.56
N ALA A 279 7.16 -12.42 9.16
CA ALA A 279 7.70 -11.43 8.23
C ALA A 279 8.97 -10.74 8.77
N LYS A 280 9.01 -10.42 10.09
CA LYS A 280 10.20 -9.86 10.75
C LYS A 280 11.35 -10.84 10.83
N GLN A 281 11.07 -12.14 10.98
CA GLN A 281 12.08 -13.21 10.96
C GLN A 281 12.64 -13.47 9.55
N GLY A 282 12.08 -12.86 8.52
CA GLY A 282 12.55 -12.97 7.15
C GLY A 282 12.00 -14.20 6.39
N LEU A 283 10.91 -14.82 6.86
CA LEU A 283 10.23 -15.87 6.09
C LEU A 283 9.82 -15.36 4.71
N ALA A 284 9.91 -16.22 3.71
CA ALA A 284 9.42 -15.93 2.37
C ALA A 284 7.88 -15.72 2.38
N ASP A 285 7.38 -14.88 1.50
CA ASP A 285 5.95 -14.54 1.45
C ASP A 285 5.07 -15.78 1.17
N GLU A 286 5.54 -16.70 0.33
CA GLU A 286 4.89 -17.99 0.05
C GLU A 286 4.80 -18.86 1.30
N GLU A 287 5.85 -18.86 2.13
CA GLU A 287 5.88 -19.64 3.36
C GLU A 287 4.96 -19.02 4.43
N ILE A 288 4.88 -17.69 4.49
CA ILE A 288 3.90 -17.00 5.34
C ILE A 288 2.47 -17.38 4.94
N LEU A 289 2.17 -17.42 3.63
CA LEU A 289 0.85 -17.90 3.16
C LEU A 289 0.59 -19.35 3.55
N ARG A 290 1.55 -20.24 3.32
CA ARG A 290 1.40 -21.67 3.61
C ARG A 290 1.08 -21.89 5.10
N GLN A 291 1.86 -21.30 5.99
CA GLN A 291 1.65 -21.43 7.44
C GLN A 291 0.36 -20.73 7.88
N GLY A 292 0.06 -19.59 7.29
CA GLY A 292 -1.18 -18.87 7.56
C GLY A 292 -2.42 -19.67 7.12
N PHE A 293 -2.37 -20.41 6.04
CA PHE A 293 -3.46 -21.29 5.61
C PHE A 293 -3.76 -22.36 6.66
N GLU A 294 -2.75 -22.97 7.26
CA GLU A 294 -2.92 -23.92 8.36
C GLU A 294 -3.65 -23.29 9.56
N CYS A 295 -3.31 -22.03 9.89
CA CYS A 295 -4.01 -21.28 10.95
C CYS A 295 -5.49 -21.07 10.61
N PHE A 296 -5.80 -20.67 9.37
CA PHE A 296 -7.18 -20.44 8.95
C PHE A 296 -7.98 -21.75 8.77
N ASP A 297 -7.35 -22.82 8.36
CA ASP A 297 -7.98 -24.16 8.30
C ASP A 297 -8.33 -24.65 9.70
N ALA A 298 -7.43 -24.50 10.67
CA ALA A 298 -7.71 -24.84 12.06
C ALA A 298 -8.84 -23.99 12.65
N LEU A 299 -8.83 -22.68 12.40
CA LEU A 299 -9.88 -21.76 12.85
C LEU A 299 -11.24 -22.11 12.19
N TYR A 300 -11.25 -22.37 10.91
CA TYR A 300 -12.45 -22.78 10.17
C TYR A 300 -13.04 -24.08 10.71
N ALA A 301 -12.20 -25.10 10.92
CA ALA A 301 -12.63 -26.38 11.49
C ALA A 301 -13.23 -26.22 12.92
N PHE A 302 -12.64 -25.35 13.73
CA PHE A 302 -13.17 -25.03 15.06
C PHE A 302 -14.56 -24.37 15.01
N LEU A 303 -14.76 -23.46 14.05
CA LEU A 303 -16.02 -22.72 13.90
C LEU A 303 -17.15 -23.55 13.26
N GLN A 304 -16.83 -24.58 12.46
CA GLN A 304 -17.83 -25.49 11.87
C GLN A 304 -18.51 -26.38 12.91
N ARG A 305 -17.87 -26.64 14.05
CA ARG A 305 -18.39 -27.54 15.10
C ARG A 305 -19.39 -26.85 16.03
N ARG A 306 -19.74 -25.60 15.79
CA ARG A 306 -20.72 -24.81 16.54
C ARG A 306 -21.85 -24.35 15.62
#